data_5e2cb260425f635812e6f87f89e0d725
#
_entry.id   5e2cb260425f635812e6f87f89e0d725
#
_cell.length_a   1.000
_cell.length_b   1.000
_cell.length_c   1.000
_cell.angle_alpha   90.00
_cell.angle_beta   90.00
_cell.angle_gamma   90.00
#
_symmetry.space_group_name_H-M   'P 1'
#
loop_
_entity.id
_entity.type
_entity.pdbx_description
1 polymer ?
#
loop_
_entity_poly.entity_id
_entity_poly.type
_entity_poly.pdbx_seq_one_letter_code
_entity_poly.pdbx_strand_id
1 'polypeptide(L)'
;MFQKNKSLKLKVEGIIVFILLSIFSLNVLAEENDSKFRQVKATGRAILIDGNIDISRKRALEDALYIAALKGGANVNGFSAIGANTIINDQAIITAAYKVIDFKILKETQDKEFLSIQISAIVGGDLSSKNCKVRPINISLFKGHMSVGSDVPSSLARKMSSWFNDFYEIISNTSNVSALDFRNSSIDEVIKSNKNSAFDYTALTNGIPYIHGGDYSLVPSLILTKNYSKNNIFSNFIVKISFKIYKGSDFKLMPIKTFNFPIKYNIDSKFQFLKNVSTLNINSVDIMLKEHLKTVTNSFFEDLYCRPLEGKLSLLNGELTVDLGSKQGLKEKQIGLVRGIKIKNSMLSNSAVVLHAESIGENNSKLLPLNDNVKLDILDNLIVEFVE
;
A
#
# COMPACT_ATOMS: atom_id res chain seq x y z
N MET A 1 -23.86 37.90 -57.37
CA MET A 1 -23.88 36.53 -56.78
C MET A 1 -22.69 36.22 -55.86
N PHE A 2 -21.81 37.16 -55.55
CA PHE A 2 -20.56 36.96 -54.76
C PHE A 2 -20.62 37.39 -53.29
N GLN A 3 -21.67 38.10 -52.84
CA GLN A 3 -21.76 38.57 -51.43
C GLN A 3 -22.39 37.58 -50.46
N LYS A 4 -23.11 36.56 -50.94
CA LYS A 4 -23.80 35.57 -50.05
C LYS A 4 -22.86 34.52 -49.47
N ASN A 5 -21.71 34.24 -50.10
CA ASN A 5 -20.76 33.22 -49.64
C ASN A 5 -19.81 33.68 -48.51
N LYS A 6 -19.58 35.01 -48.38
CA LYS A 6 -18.70 35.54 -47.32
C LYS A 6 -19.34 35.51 -45.93
N SER A 7 -20.67 35.76 -45.86
CA SER A 7 -21.43 35.76 -44.61
C SER A 7 -21.61 34.35 -44.06
N LEU A 8 -21.67 33.34 -44.93
CA LEU A 8 -21.79 31.95 -44.52
C LEU A 8 -20.47 31.40 -43.96
N LYS A 9 -19.33 31.77 -44.54
CA LYS A 9 -18.01 31.38 -44.00
C LYS A 9 -17.74 31.96 -42.61
N LEU A 10 -18.04 33.23 -42.40
CA LEU A 10 -17.85 33.87 -41.09
C LEU A 10 -18.72 33.24 -40.00
N LYS A 11 -19.94 32.80 -40.35
CA LYS A 11 -20.83 32.12 -39.39
C LYS A 11 -20.33 30.71 -39.05
N VAL A 12 -19.77 30.00 -40.02
CA VAL A 12 -19.23 28.64 -39.78
C VAL A 12 -17.93 28.70 -38.97
N GLU A 13 -17.04 29.66 -39.24
CA GLU A 13 -15.82 29.86 -38.41
C GLU A 13 -16.16 30.26 -36.96
N GLY A 14 -17.18 31.11 -36.75
CA GLY A 14 -17.64 31.47 -35.41
C GLY A 14 -18.23 30.29 -34.65
N ILE A 15 -18.94 29.39 -35.32
CA ILE A 15 -19.50 28.17 -34.66
C ILE A 15 -18.38 27.18 -34.34
N ILE A 16 -17.39 27.02 -35.19
CA ILE A 16 -16.23 26.12 -34.93
C ILE A 16 -15.41 26.65 -33.75
N VAL A 17 -15.17 27.93 -33.63
CA VAL A 17 -14.45 28.54 -32.50
C VAL A 17 -15.26 28.40 -31.21
N PHE A 18 -16.57 28.53 -31.27
CA PHE A 18 -17.44 28.34 -30.07
C PHE A 18 -17.50 26.88 -29.62
N ILE A 19 -17.50 25.91 -30.53
CA ILE A 19 -17.43 24.48 -30.21
C ILE A 19 -16.04 24.12 -29.66
N LEU A 20 -14.95 24.67 -30.18
CA LEU A 20 -13.60 24.47 -29.63
C LEU A 20 -13.42 25.07 -28.24
N LEU A 21 -14.01 26.24 -27.97
CA LEU A 21 -13.99 26.84 -26.63
C LEU A 21 -14.85 26.06 -25.63
N SER A 22 -15.96 25.46 -26.06
CA SER A 22 -16.81 24.63 -25.18
C SER A 22 -16.18 23.27 -24.86
N ILE A 23 -15.34 22.71 -25.74
CA ILE A 23 -14.57 21.48 -25.49
C ILE A 23 -13.42 21.75 -24.51
N PHE A 24 -12.82 22.95 -24.52
CA PHE A 24 -11.77 23.32 -23.59
C PHE A 24 -12.28 23.58 -22.16
N SER A 25 -13.54 23.97 -22.00
CA SER A 25 -14.15 24.20 -20.68
C SER A 25 -14.64 22.93 -19.99
N LEU A 26 -14.68 21.78 -20.69
CA LEU A 26 -15.12 20.49 -20.12
C LEU A 26 -13.99 19.67 -19.46
N ASN A 27 -12.74 20.13 -19.56
CA ASN A 27 -11.59 19.42 -18.94
C ASN A 27 -11.18 19.93 -17.55
N VAL A 28 -11.98 20.78 -16.92
CA VAL A 28 -11.84 21.08 -15.49
C VAL A 28 -12.88 20.26 -14.72
N LEU A 29 -12.92 18.95 -14.95
CA LEU A 29 -13.36 18.02 -13.91
C LEU A 29 -12.23 18.00 -12.89
N ALA A 30 -12.43 18.71 -11.78
CA ALA A 30 -11.63 18.55 -10.61
C ALA A 30 -11.59 17.05 -10.33
N GLU A 31 -10.41 16.46 -10.43
CA GLU A 31 -10.12 15.14 -9.89
C GLU A 31 -10.46 15.25 -8.40
N GLU A 32 -11.62 14.79 -8.02
CA GLU A 32 -12.03 14.63 -6.64
C GLU A 32 -11.05 13.58 -6.09
N ASN A 33 -9.97 14.09 -5.49
CA ASN A 33 -8.99 13.26 -4.82
C ASN A 33 -9.73 12.52 -3.71
N ASP A 34 -10.12 11.30 -4.00
CA ASP A 34 -10.73 10.33 -3.08
C ASP A 34 -9.64 9.80 -2.11
N SER A 35 -8.87 10.76 -1.54
CA SER A 35 -7.87 10.44 -0.53
C SER A 35 -8.61 10.09 0.76
N LYS A 36 -8.32 8.92 1.30
CA LYS A 36 -8.83 8.44 2.60
C LYS A 36 -8.55 9.42 3.74
N PHE A 37 -7.66 10.37 3.52
CA PHE A 37 -7.25 11.42 4.46
C PHE A 37 -7.39 12.77 3.81
N ARG A 38 -7.98 13.70 4.55
CA ARG A 38 -8.17 15.08 4.11
C ARG A 38 -7.55 16.04 5.09
N GLN A 39 -6.82 17.02 4.59
CA GLN A 39 -6.38 18.14 5.37
C GLN A 39 -7.50 19.18 5.43
N VAL A 40 -7.98 19.49 6.64
CA VAL A 40 -9.05 20.44 6.86
C VAL A 40 -8.59 21.57 7.79
N LYS A 41 -9.09 22.78 7.54
CA LYS A 41 -8.94 23.90 8.46
C LYS A 41 -10.22 24.07 9.27
N ALA A 42 -10.07 24.18 10.59
CA ALA A 42 -11.18 24.39 11.51
C ALA A 42 -10.83 25.49 12.52
N THR A 43 -11.85 26.17 13.00
CA THR A 43 -11.69 27.22 14.04
C THR A 43 -12.70 26.93 15.14
N GLY A 44 -12.19 26.68 16.34
CA GLY A 44 -13.02 26.53 17.54
C GLY A 44 -12.96 27.76 18.41
N ARG A 45 -13.98 27.96 19.26
CA ARG A 45 -14.13 29.12 20.14
C ARG A 45 -14.56 28.66 21.52
N ALA A 46 -14.07 29.38 22.55
CA ALA A 46 -14.54 29.20 23.92
C ALA A 46 -14.64 30.53 24.62
N ILE A 47 -15.61 30.66 25.53
CA ILE A 47 -15.78 31.84 26.39
C ILE A 47 -14.63 31.84 27.39
N LEU A 48 -14.09 33.05 27.68
CA LEU A 48 -13.13 33.26 28.75
C LEU A 48 -13.88 33.18 30.09
N ILE A 49 -13.53 32.16 30.89
CA ILE A 49 -14.15 31.93 32.22
C ILE A 49 -13.18 32.42 33.28
N ASP A 50 -13.60 33.41 34.07
CA ASP A 50 -12.93 33.94 35.26
C ASP A 50 -11.42 34.15 35.11
N GLY A 51 -10.95 34.58 33.93
CA GLY A 51 -9.55 34.82 33.67
C GLY A 51 -8.69 33.57 33.49
N ASN A 52 -9.28 32.37 33.52
CA ASN A 52 -8.53 31.13 33.35
C ASN A 52 -8.38 30.79 31.84
N ILE A 53 -7.30 31.33 31.26
CA ILE A 53 -6.99 31.17 29.83
C ILE A 53 -6.78 29.69 29.45
N ASP A 54 -6.20 28.85 30.31
CA ASP A 54 -5.88 27.46 30.02
C ASP A 54 -7.13 26.61 29.81
N ILE A 55 -8.17 26.79 30.62
CA ILE A 55 -9.44 26.08 30.47
C ILE A 55 -10.13 26.54 29.19
N SER A 56 -10.15 27.83 28.90
CA SER A 56 -10.77 28.35 27.68
C SER A 56 -10.00 27.90 26.43
N ARG A 57 -8.66 27.84 26.51
CA ARG A 57 -7.80 27.34 25.45
C ARG A 57 -8.09 25.86 25.16
N LYS A 58 -8.19 25.03 26.19
CA LYS A 58 -8.54 23.63 26.04
C LYS A 58 -9.90 23.45 25.35
N ARG A 59 -10.92 24.16 25.79
CA ARG A 59 -12.27 24.11 25.21
C ARG A 59 -12.31 24.63 23.77
N ALA A 60 -11.60 25.70 23.44
CA ALA A 60 -11.52 26.20 22.08
C ALA A 60 -10.82 25.19 21.14
N LEU A 61 -9.80 24.49 21.64
CA LEU A 61 -9.12 23.45 20.88
C LEU A 61 -10.02 22.21 20.69
N GLU A 62 -10.73 21.77 21.71
CA GLU A 62 -11.73 20.68 21.61
C GLU A 62 -12.81 21.00 20.58
N ASP A 63 -13.33 22.22 20.56
CA ASP A 63 -14.31 22.68 19.57
C ASP A 63 -13.71 22.69 18.14
N ALA A 64 -12.47 23.17 18.00
CA ALA A 64 -11.77 23.13 16.70
C ALA A 64 -11.58 21.69 16.16
N LEU A 65 -11.19 20.75 17.03
CA LEU A 65 -11.03 19.35 16.68
C LEU A 65 -12.38 18.70 16.30
N TYR A 66 -13.44 19.03 17.02
CA TYR A 66 -14.78 18.59 16.70
C TYR A 66 -15.24 19.06 15.32
N ILE A 67 -15.07 20.36 15.02
CA ILE A 67 -15.42 20.95 13.71
C ILE A 67 -14.55 20.31 12.60
N ALA A 68 -13.27 20.05 12.88
CA ALA A 68 -12.39 19.37 11.92
C ALA A 68 -12.89 17.96 11.59
N ALA A 69 -13.29 17.19 12.60
CA ALA A 69 -13.83 15.85 12.43
C ALA A 69 -15.13 15.85 11.60
N LEU A 70 -16.02 16.81 11.85
CA LEU A 70 -17.27 16.99 11.05
C LEU A 70 -16.95 17.30 9.58
N LYS A 71 -15.99 18.19 9.31
CA LYS A 71 -15.53 18.50 7.95
C LYS A 71 -14.89 17.29 7.25
N GLY A 72 -14.33 16.38 8.01
CA GLY A 72 -13.79 15.10 7.53
C GLY A 72 -14.85 14.03 7.23
N GLY A 73 -16.14 14.34 7.37
CA GLY A 73 -17.24 13.42 7.09
C GLY A 73 -17.61 12.51 8.27
N ALA A 74 -17.31 12.93 9.51
CA ALA A 74 -17.81 12.23 10.68
C ALA A 74 -19.35 12.36 10.75
N ASN A 75 -20.06 11.25 10.65
CA ASN A 75 -21.49 11.20 10.97
C ASN A 75 -21.63 11.22 12.50
N VAL A 76 -22.03 12.36 13.05
CA VAL A 76 -22.36 12.46 14.45
C VAL A 76 -23.86 12.23 14.58
N ASN A 77 -24.25 10.98 14.80
CA ASN A 77 -25.61 10.65 15.14
C ASN A 77 -25.89 11.12 16.59
N GLY A 78 -26.72 12.14 16.74
CA GLY A 78 -27.29 12.49 18.03
C GLY A 78 -26.92 13.84 18.62
N PHE A 79 -26.69 14.88 17.83
CA PHE A 79 -26.61 16.25 18.35
C PHE A 79 -27.94 16.99 18.20
N SER A 80 -28.66 17.12 19.31
CA SER A 80 -29.69 18.13 19.49
C SER A 80 -29.05 19.46 19.88
N ALA A 81 -29.52 20.54 19.28
CA ALA A 81 -29.07 21.90 19.57
C ALA A 81 -29.11 22.20 21.09
N ILE A 82 -28.07 22.80 21.58
CA ILE A 82 -27.75 22.89 22.98
C ILE A 82 -27.95 24.31 23.47
N GLY A 83 -28.73 24.43 24.52
CA GLY A 83 -28.83 25.66 25.30
C GLY A 83 -27.57 25.91 26.12
N ALA A 84 -27.35 27.17 26.53
CA ALA A 84 -26.14 27.73 27.14
C ALA A 84 -25.59 27.00 28.40
N ASN A 85 -26.26 25.95 28.90
CA ASN A 85 -25.89 25.26 30.15
C ASN A 85 -25.70 23.75 29.99
N THR A 86 -25.46 23.24 28.80
CA THR A 86 -25.34 21.79 28.59
C THR A 86 -23.87 21.35 28.61
N ILE A 87 -23.57 20.43 29.50
CA ILE A 87 -22.30 19.69 29.52
C ILE A 87 -22.25 18.91 28.22
N ILE A 88 -21.29 19.24 27.33
CA ILE A 88 -21.05 18.50 26.10
C ILE A 88 -20.72 17.05 26.52
N ASN A 89 -21.51 16.11 26.03
CA ASN A 89 -21.31 14.71 26.37
C ASN A 89 -19.94 14.25 25.89
N ASP A 90 -19.04 13.92 26.82
CA ASP A 90 -17.66 13.48 26.54
C ASP A 90 -17.57 12.40 25.46
N GLN A 91 -18.61 11.54 25.35
CA GLN A 91 -18.66 10.50 24.34
C GLN A 91 -18.77 11.05 22.90
N ALA A 92 -19.46 12.17 22.66
CA ALA A 92 -19.56 12.74 21.32
C ALA A 92 -18.26 13.40 20.88
N ILE A 93 -17.53 14.04 21.81
CA ILE A 93 -16.20 14.59 21.58
C ILE A 93 -15.20 13.46 21.30
N ILE A 94 -15.26 12.38 22.07
CA ILE A 94 -14.42 11.19 21.89
C ILE A 94 -14.65 10.57 20.50
N THR A 95 -15.88 10.40 20.06
CA THR A 95 -16.21 9.82 18.75
C THR A 95 -15.75 10.71 17.60
N ALA A 96 -15.85 12.02 17.73
CA ALA A 96 -15.33 12.97 16.74
C ALA A 96 -13.80 13.00 16.71
N ALA A 97 -13.14 12.97 17.87
CA ALA A 97 -11.69 12.95 17.99
C ALA A 97 -11.04 11.71 17.37
N TYR A 98 -11.74 10.58 17.31
CA TYR A 98 -11.24 9.36 16.65
C TYR A 98 -10.96 9.51 15.15
N LYS A 99 -11.55 10.51 14.50
CA LYS A 99 -11.31 10.77 13.07
C LYS A 99 -10.21 11.80 12.81
N VAL A 100 -9.82 12.56 13.81
CA VAL A 100 -8.66 13.46 13.71
C VAL A 100 -7.42 12.67 14.08
N ILE A 101 -6.50 12.56 13.12
CA ILE A 101 -5.28 11.77 13.26
C ILE A 101 -4.17 12.61 13.85
N ASP A 102 -4.02 13.86 13.35
CA ASP A 102 -3.05 14.82 13.83
C ASP A 102 -3.53 16.23 13.50
N PHE A 103 -3.00 17.23 14.20
CA PHE A 103 -3.31 18.63 13.95
C PHE A 103 -2.16 19.55 14.30
N LYS A 104 -2.16 20.74 13.66
CA LYS A 104 -1.27 21.86 13.94
C LYS A 104 -2.10 23.10 14.26
N ILE A 105 -1.75 23.81 15.31
CA ILE A 105 -2.36 25.12 15.61
C ILE A 105 -1.76 26.15 14.65
N LEU A 106 -2.61 26.80 13.85
CA LEU A 106 -2.22 27.84 12.90
C LEU A 106 -2.23 29.19 13.50
N LYS A 107 -3.24 29.51 14.33
CA LYS A 107 -3.45 30.83 14.94
C LYS A 107 -4.26 30.71 16.21
N GLU A 108 -3.89 31.46 17.19
CA GLU A 108 -4.63 31.70 18.44
C GLU A 108 -4.93 33.16 18.57
N THR A 109 -6.19 33.52 18.82
CA THR A 109 -6.63 34.90 18.97
C THR A 109 -7.56 35.01 20.17
N GLN A 110 -7.28 36.01 21.02
CA GLN A 110 -8.11 36.28 22.17
C GLN A 110 -8.80 37.65 21.98
N ASP A 111 -10.08 37.68 22.19
CA ASP A 111 -10.90 38.86 22.29
C ASP A 111 -11.34 39.05 23.77
N LYS A 112 -12.09 40.10 24.07
CA LYS A 112 -12.52 40.39 25.45
C LYS A 112 -13.34 39.28 26.10
N GLU A 113 -14.12 38.54 25.29
CA GLU A 113 -15.06 37.53 25.76
C GLU A 113 -14.70 36.09 25.29
N PHE A 114 -13.92 35.95 24.21
CA PHE A 114 -13.69 34.69 23.57
C PHE A 114 -12.21 34.45 23.27
N LEU A 115 -11.83 33.17 23.39
CA LEU A 115 -10.60 32.61 22.83
C LEU A 115 -10.95 31.82 21.60
N SER A 116 -10.26 32.06 20.48
CA SER A 116 -10.45 31.36 19.23
C SER A 116 -9.16 30.68 18.80
N ILE A 117 -9.21 29.40 18.46
CA ILE A 117 -8.06 28.60 17.99
C ILE A 117 -8.37 28.09 16.59
N GLN A 118 -7.53 28.40 15.63
CA GLN A 118 -7.57 27.89 14.29
C GLN A 118 -6.54 26.76 14.15
N ILE A 119 -6.98 25.60 13.66
CA ILE A 119 -6.14 24.44 13.42
C ILE A 119 -6.14 24.02 11.95
N SER A 120 -5.06 23.38 11.53
CA SER A 120 -5.02 22.51 10.36
C SER A 120 -4.96 21.08 10.87
N ALA A 121 -5.93 20.26 10.51
CA ALA A 121 -6.04 18.88 10.98
C ALA A 121 -6.07 17.91 9.80
N ILE A 122 -5.47 16.74 10.00
CA ILE A 122 -5.64 15.59 9.13
C ILE A 122 -6.76 14.74 9.71
N VAL A 123 -7.81 14.57 8.93
CA VAL A 123 -8.95 13.72 9.26
C VAL A 123 -8.97 12.50 8.34
N GLY A 124 -9.12 11.32 8.94
CA GLY A 124 -9.14 10.04 8.24
C GLY A 124 -10.56 9.52 8.05
N GLY A 125 -10.81 8.95 6.88
CA GLY A 125 -11.96 8.09 6.63
C GLY A 125 -11.72 6.67 7.15
N ASP A 126 -12.73 5.80 6.97
CA ASP A 126 -12.65 4.40 7.38
C ASP A 126 -11.56 3.67 6.56
N LEU A 127 -10.57 3.08 7.25
CA LEU A 127 -9.47 2.32 6.65
C LEU A 127 -9.95 1.02 5.96
N SER A 128 -11.25 0.72 6.03
CA SER A 128 -11.84 -0.52 5.51
C SER A 128 -12.22 -0.49 4.03
N SER A 129 -12.01 0.61 3.30
CA SER A 129 -12.39 0.68 1.88
C SER A 129 -11.50 -0.24 1.04
N LYS A 130 -12.15 -1.17 0.31
CA LYS A 130 -11.52 -2.20 -0.52
C LYS A 130 -10.90 -1.69 -1.84
N ASN A 131 -10.95 -0.40 -2.11
CA ASN A 131 -10.40 0.16 -3.35
C ASN A 131 -8.92 0.50 -3.16
N CYS A 132 -8.08 -0.47 -3.50
CA CYS A 132 -6.63 -0.27 -3.50
C CYS A 132 -6.21 0.32 -4.85
N LYS A 133 -5.51 1.45 -4.83
CA LYS A 133 -4.86 1.95 -6.04
C LYS A 133 -3.64 1.07 -6.37
N VAL A 134 -3.56 0.66 -7.61
CA VAL A 134 -2.43 -0.14 -8.08
C VAL A 134 -1.18 0.74 -8.12
N ARG A 135 -0.14 0.33 -7.40
CA ARG A 135 1.17 0.97 -7.39
C ARG A 135 2.22 0.08 -8.04
N PRO A 136 3.36 0.63 -8.52
CA PRO A 136 4.47 -0.20 -8.97
C PRO A 136 5.00 -1.04 -7.80
N ILE A 137 5.34 -2.29 -8.08
CA ILE A 137 5.97 -3.21 -7.13
C ILE A 137 7.31 -3.63 -7.69
N ASN A 138 8.39 -3.34 -6.98
CA ASN A 138 9.73 -3.81 -7.32
C ASN A 138 10.00 -5.11 -6.58
N ILE A 139 10.47 -6.12 -7.33
CA ILE A 139 10.74 -7.45 -6.79
C ILE A 139 12.12 -7.90 -7.22
N SER A 140 12.92 -8.38 -6.27
CA SER A 140 14.11 -9.15 -6.55
C SER A 140 13.78 -10.64 -6.48
N LEU A 141 13.86 -11.35 -7.62
CA LEU A 141 13.56 -12.77 -7.73
C LEU A 141 14.81 -13.60 -7.43
N PHE A 142 14.80 -14.29 -6.31
CA PHE A 142 15.91 -15.14 -5.87
C PHE A 142 15.73 -16.60 -6.27
N LYS A 143 16.79 -17.39 -6.07
CA LYS A 143 16.80 -18.83 -6.28
C LYS A 143 15.65 -19.48 -5.51
N GLY A 144 14.72 -20.04 -6.24
CA GLY A 144 13.55 -20.71 -5.68
C GLY A 144 13.82 -22.15 -5.28
N HIS A 145 12.82 -22.77 -4.70
CA HIS A 145 12.86 -24.16 -4.27
C HIS A 145 11.98 -25.03 -5.17
N MET A 146 12.59 -26.05 -5.77
CA MET A 146 11.89 -27.08 -6.54
C MET A 146 12.14 -28.44 -5.92
N SER A 147 11.08 -29.23 -5.68
CA SER A 147 11.18 -30.56 -5.13
C SER A 147 10.16 -31.51 -5.73
N VAL A 148 10.55 -32.76 -5.92
CA VAL A 148 9.72 -33.84 -6.45
C VAL A 148 9.78 -35.01 -5.48
N GLY A 149 8.60 -35.50 -5.07
CA GLY A 149 8.50 -36.68 -4.21
C GLY A 149 8.96 -37.96 -4.91
N SER A 150 9.46 -38.91 -4.16
CA SER A 150 9.99 -40.18 -4.67
C SER A 150 8.93 -41.04 -5.42
N ASP A 151 7.67 -40.83 -5.04
CA ASP A 151 6.53 -41.63 -5.59
C ASP A 151 5.88 -40.96 -6.82
N VAL A 152 6.52 -39.94 -7.36
CA VAL A 152 6.05 -39.22 -8.54
C VAL A 152 6.55 -39.92 -9.80
N PRO A 153 5.67 -40.21 -10.82
CA PRO A 153 6.10 -40.77 -12.08
C PRO A 153 7.16 -39.93 -12.78
N SER A 154 8.13 -40.58 -13.38
CA SER A 154 9.24 -39.90 -14.08
C SER A 154 8.77 -38.99 -15.23
N SER A 155 7.61 -39.27 -15.83
CA SER A 155 6.98 -38.43 -16.85
C SER A 155 6.56 -37.06 -16.31
N LEU A 156 5.98 -36.97 -15.10
CA LEU A 156 5.65 -35.73 -14.42
C LEU A 156 6.88 -35.04 -13.82
N ALA A 157 7.77 -35.85 -13.22
CA ALA A 157 9.01 -35.33 -12.64
C ALA A 157 9.86 -34.54 -13.64
N ARG A 158 9.96 -35.02 -14.89
CA ARG A 158 10.69 -34.33 -15.96
C ARG A 158 10.11 -32.97 -16.36
N LYS A 159 8.82 -32.74 -16.10
CA LYS A 159 8.14 -31.47 -16.40
C LYS A 159 8.39 -30.37 -15.36
N MET A 160 8.84 -30.73 -14.17
CA MET A 160 8.99 -29.78 -13.08
C MET A 160 9.90 -28.61 -13.40
N SER A 161 11.02 -28.84 -14.08
CA SER A 161 11.94 -27.75 -14.47
C SER A 161 11.28 -26.77 -15.44
N SER A 162 10.50 -27.28 -16.42
CA SER A 162 9.75 -26.42 -17.35
C SER A 162 8.69 -25.60 -16.60
N TRP A 163 7.90 -26.25 -15.74
CA TRP A 163 6.87 -25.58 -14.94
C TRP A 163 7.44 -24.52 -14.00
N PHE A 164 8.63 -24.78 -13.45
CA PHE A 164 9.30 -23.84 -12.58
C PHE A 164 9.84 -22.63 -13.35
N ASN A 165 10.35 -22.82 -14.56
CA ASN A 165 10.73 -21.74 -15.45
C ASN A 165 9.51 -20.92 -15.90
N ASP A 166 8.40 -21.57 -16.28
CA ASP A 166 7.14 -20.88 -16.59
C ASP A 166 6.66 -20.04 -15.40
N PHE A 167 6.82 -20.55 -14.18
CA PHE A 167 6.46 -19.82 -12.97
C PHE A 167 7.27 -18.52 -12.80
N TYR A 168 8.58 -18.56 -13.02
CA TYR A 168 9.41 -17.36 -13.01
C TYR A 168 9.02 -16.37 -14.11
N GLU A 169 8.75 -16.85 -15.31
CA GLU A 169 8.32 -15.99 -16.42
C GLU A 169 6.98 -15.33 -16.13
N ILE A 170 6.03 -16.05 -15.56
CA ILE A 170 4.73 -15.50 -15.18
C ILE A 170 4.91 -14.39 -14.14
N ILE A 171 5.74 -14.59 -13.12
CA ILE A 171 6.02 -13.57 -12.11
C ILE A 171 6.64 -12.34 -12.75
N SER A 172 7.67 -12.52 -13.60
CA SER A 172 8.39 -11.42 -14.24
C SER A 172 7.54 -10.62 -15.23
N ASN A 173 6.55 -11.24 -15.85
CA ASN A 173 5.66 -10.62 -16.83
C ASN A 173 4.33 -10.12 -16.23
N THR A 174 4.19 -10.13 -14.89
CA THR A 174 2.99 -9.59 -14.23
C THR A 174 2.94 -8.07 -14.38
N SER A 175 1.78 -7.53 -14.71
CA SER A 175 1.57 -6.09 -14.87
C SER A 175 1.89 -5.32 -13.59
N ASN A 176 2.50 -4.13 -13.73
CA ASN A 176 2.93 -3.25 -12.62
C ASN A 176 3.96 -3.88 -11.66
N VAL A 177 4.59 -4.98 -12.06
CA VAL A 177 5.71 -5.61 -11.35
C VAL A 177 7.00 -5.36 -12.12
N SER A 178 7.99 -4.77 -11.46
CA SER A 178 9.35 -4.65 -11.96
C SER A 178 10.21 -5.73 -11.29
N ALA A 179 10.53 -6.79 -12.03
CA ALA A 179 11.27 -7.93 -11.51
C ALA A 179 12.76 -7.84 -11.89
N LEU A 180 13.63 -7.88 -10.90
CA LEU A 180 15.08 -8.03 -11.05
C LEU A 180 15.44 -9.50 -10.86
N ASP A 181 16.22 -10.06 -11.79
CA ASP A 181 16.58 -11.47 -11.81
C ASP A 181 17.84 -11.77 -10.99
N PHE A 182 17.66 -12.41 -9.85
CA PHE A 182 18.70 -12.93 -8.97
C PHE A 182 18.55 -14.44 -8.72
N ARG A 183 18.00 -15.18 -9.70
CA ARG A 183 17.76 -16.64 -9.61
C ARG A 183 19.01 -17.46 -9.34
N ASN A 184 20.20 -16.91 -9.60
CA ASN A 184 21.48 -17.57 -9.33
C ASN A 184 21.94 -17.38 -7.88
N SER A 185 21.33 -16.48 -7.12
CA SER A 185 21.72 -16.13 -5.74
C SER A 185 20.69 -16.64 -4.74
N SER A 186 21.19 -17.11 -3.59
CA SER A 186 20.34 -17.48 -2.45
C SER A 186 20.00 -16.26 -1.63
N ILE A 187 18.75 -16.12 -1.24
CA ILE A 187 18.30 -15.04 -0.33
C ILE A 187 19.04 -15.10 1.03
N ASP A 188 19.35 -16.30 1.51
CA ASP A 188 20.00 -16.49 2.81
C ASP A 188 21.47 -15.96 2.79
N GLU A 189 22.15 -16.02 1.64
CA GLU A 189 23.46 -15.42 1.44
C GLU A 189 23.37 -13.89 1.48
N VAL A 190 22.38 -13.31 0.83
CA VAL A 190 22.14 -11.86 0.81
C VAL A 190 21.82 -11.34 2.21
N ILE A 191 20.95 -12.03 2.96
CA ILE A 191 20.61 -11.66 4.35
C ILE A 191 21.85 -11.72 5.26
N LYS A 192 22.71 -12.71 5.07
CA LYS A 192 23.95 -12.83 5.86
C LYS A 192 24.93 -11.71 5.53
N SER A 193 25.12 -11.38 4.25
CA SER A 193 26.02 -10.31 3.82
C SER A 193 25.57 -8.94 4.32
N ASN A 194 24.27 -8.64 4.27
CA ASN A 194 23.71 -7.38 4.79
C ASN A 194 23.90 -7.21 6.30
N LYS A 195 23.92 -8.30 7.07
CA LYS A 195 24.18 -8.23 8.52
C LYS A 195 25.65 -7.96 8.86
N ASN A 196 26.56 -8.36 7.99
CA ASN A 196 28.00 -8.25 8.20
C ASN A 196 28.60 -6.98 7.58
N SER A 197 27.90 -5.90 7.53
CA SER A 197 28.03 -4.60 6.86
C SER A 197 29.43 -3.94 6.76
N ALA A 198 30.51 -4.62 7.11
CA ALA A 198 31.88 -4.16 6.89
C ALA A 198 32.44 -4.85 5.64
N PHE A 199 32.41 -4.14 4.50
CA PHE A 199 33.22 -4.44 3.30
C PHE A 199 33.24 -5.92 2.86
N ASP A 200 32.07 -6.52 2.56
CA ASP A 200 32.10 -7.82 1.89
C ASP A 200 32.39 -7.62 0.40
N TYR A 201 33.64 -7.86 0.02
CA TYR A 201 34.12 -7.81 -1.38
C TYR A 201 33.30 -8.77 -2.29
N THR A 202 32.79 -9.85 -1.73
CA THR A 202 31.90 -10.80 -2.41
C THR A 202 30.54 -10.16 -2.78
N ALA A 203 30.01 -9.24 -1.97
CA ALA A 203 28.82 -8.50 -2.27
C ALA A 203 28.99 -7.58 -3.49
N LEU A 204 30.15 -6.93 -3.59
CA LEU A 204 30.47 -6.05 -4.71
C LEU A 204 30.72 -6.83 -6.01
N THR A 205 31.31 -8.03 -5.93
CA THR A 205 31.61 -8.84 -7.12
C THR A 205 30.44 -9.68 -7.61
N ASN A 206 29.55 -10.11 -6.73
CA ASN A 206 28.39 -10.94 -7.09
C ASN A 206 27.12 -10.14 -7.41
N GLY A 207 27.20 -8.80 -7.44
CA GLY A 207 26.07 -7.95 -7.79
C GLY A 207 24.88 -8.14 -6.84
N ILE A 208 25.14 -8.23 -5.53
CA ILE A 208 24.07 -8.36 -4.54
C ILE A 208 23.15 -7.14 -4.66
N PRO A 209 21.84 -7.36 -4.85
CA PRO A 209 20.91 -6.26 -5.01
C PRO A 209 20.80 -5.45 -3.72
N TYR A 210 20.83 -4.15 -3.84
CA TYR A 210 20.38 -3.28 -2.77
C TYR A 210 18.85 -3.29 -2.77
N ILE A 211 18.23 -3.73 -1.68
CA ILE A 211 16.79 -3.76 -1.49
C ILE A 211 16.40 -2.51 -0.71
N HIS A 212 15.64 -1.61 -1.34
CA HIS A 212 15.12 -0.41 -0.69
C HIS A 212 13.89 -0.72 0.17
N GLY A 213 13.50 0.21 1.03
CA GLY A 213 12.19 0.20 1.66
C GLY A 213 11.09 0.13 0.61
N GLY A 214 10.02 -0.59 0.88
CA GLY A 214 8.93 -0.78 -0.08
C GLY A 214 9.18 -1.79 -1.20
N ASP A 215 10.44 -2.20 -1.45
CA ASP A 215 10.78 -3.29 -2.37
C ASP A 215 10.58 -4.67 -1.70
N TYR A 216 10.47 -5.69 -2.52
CA TYR A 216 10.28 -7.06 -2.05
C TYR A 216 11.33 -8.01 -2.61
N SER A 217 11.67 -9.02 -1.83
CA SER A 217 12.50 -10.16 -2.27
C SER A 217 11.62 -11.41 -2.29
N LEU A 218 11.55 -12.09 -3.42
CA LEU A 218 10.65 -13.23 -3.63
C LEU A 218 11.43 -14.51 -3.91
N VAL A 219 11.11 -15.56 -3.17
CA VAL A 219 11.61 -16.92 -3.35
C VAL A 219 10.41 -17.81 -3.69
N PRO A 220 10.17 -18.13 -4.97
CA PRO A 220 9.10 -19.02 -5.37
C PRO A 220 9.44 -20.47 -5.02
N SER A 221 8.42 -21.29 -4.72
CA SER A 221 8.61 -22.70 -4.49
C SER A 221 7.55 -23.53 -5.18
N LEU A 222 7.97 -24.62 -5.79
CA LEU A 222 7.12 -25.58 -6.50
C LEU A 222 7.46 -27.00 -6.03
N ILE A 223 6.50 -27.66 -5.37
CA ILE A 223 6.70 -29.00 -4.82
C ILE A 223 5.64 -29.93 -5.40
N LEU A 224 6.07 -31.00 -6.05
CA LEU A 224 5.20 -32.04 -6.59
C LEU A 224 5.27 -33.28 -5.71
N THR A 225 4.14 -33.65 -5.12
CA THR A 225 4.03 -34.79 -4.23
C THR A 225 2.80 -35.64 -4.54
N LYS A 226 2.82 -36.91 -4.14
CA LYS A 226 1.65 -37.77 -4.20
C LYS A 226 0.69 -37.40 -3.05
N ASN A 227 -0.61 -37.37 -3.36
CA ASN A 227 -1.65 -37.21 -2.36
C ASN A 227 -2.16 -38.60 -1.91
N TYR A 228 -1.90 -38.93 -0.67
CA TYR A 228 -2.29 -40.20 -0.03
C TYR A 228 -3.74 -40.17 0.50
N SER A 229 -4.71 -39.72 -0.28
CA SER A 229 -6.11 -39.82 0.12
C SER A 229 -6.59 -41.27 0.06
N LYS A 230 -7.15 -41.79 1.15
CA LYS A 230 -7.49 -43.20 1.36
C LYS A 230 -8.54 -43.80 0.40
N ASN A 231 -9.26 -43.01 -0.37
CA ASN A 231 -10.46 -43.45 -1.08
C ASN A 231 -10.42 -43.34 -2.62
N ASN A 232 -9.25 -43.15 -3.24
CA ASN A 232 -9.20 -42.92 -4.69
C ASN A 232 -8.52 -44.07 -5.43
N ILE A 233 -9.25 -44.65 -6.38
CA ILE A 233 -8.75 -45.64 -7.38
C ILE A 233 -7.67 -45.00 -8.29
N PHE A 234 -7.61 -43.66 -8.32
CA PHE A 234 -6.64 -42.89 -9.10
C PHE A 234 -5.54 -42.34 -8.20
N SER A 235 -4.30 -42.41 -8.64
CA SER A 235 -3.20 -41.73 -7.97
C SER A 235 -3.31 -40.23 -8.22
N ASN A 236 -3.58 -39.49 -7.15
CA ASN A 236 -3.63 -38.05 -7.20
C ASN A 236 -2.26 -37.48 -6.84
N PHE A 237 -1.81 -36.51 -7.60
CA PHE A 237 -0.63 -35.69 -7.25
C PHE A 237 -1.07 -34.27 -6.95
N ILE A 238 -0.27 -33.57 -6.17
CA ILE A 238 -0.49 -32.16 -5.85
C ILE A 238 0.78 -31.41 -6.19
N VAL A 239 0.62 -30.36 -7.00
CA VAL A 239 1.64 -29.31 -7.13
C VAL A 239 1.34 -28.26 -6.07
N LYS A 240 2.21 -28.16 -5.08
CA LYS A 240 2.16 -27.13 -4.05
C LYS A 240 2.97 -25.93 -4.52
N ILE A 241 2.30 -24.80 -4.69
CA ILE A 241 2.86 -23.54 -5.13
C ILE A 241 2.98 -22.64 -3.91
N SER A 242 4.15 -22.09 -3.62
CA SER A 242 4.29 -21.14 -2.49
C SER A 242 5.17 -19.97 -2.83
N PHE A 243 4.83 -18.83 -2.21
CA PHE A 243 5.53 -17.57 -2.29
C PHE A 243 6.09 -17.25 -0.91
N LYS A 244 7.42 -17.34 -0.77
CA LYS A 244 8.13 -16.84 0.39
C LYS A 244 8.64 -15.45 0.05
N ILE A 245 8.13 -14.44 0.72
CA ILE A 245 8.40 -13.04 0.42
C ILE A 245 9.00 -12.33 1.63
N TYR A 246 9.98 -11.49 1.37
CA TYR A 246 10.61 -10.61 2.34
C TYR A 246 10.38 -9.17 1.91
N LYS A 247 10.19 -8.28 2.87
CA LYS A 247 9.91 -6.87 2.63
C LYS A 247 11.07 -6.01 3.13
N GLY A 248 11.43 -5.02 2.32
CA GLY A 248 12.37 -3.95 2.63
C GLY A 248 13.81 -4.39 2.86
N SER A 249 14.64 -3.42 3.21
CA SER A 249 16.07 -3.60 3.47
C SER A 249 16.37 -4.50 4.68
N ASP A 250 15.45 -4.59 5.64
CA ASP A 250 15.58 -5.46 6.81
C ASP A 250 15.18 -6.91 6.53
N PHE A 251 14.80 -7.25 5.32
CA PHE A 251 14.35 -8.60 4.92
C PHE A 251 13.29 -9.19 5.86
N LYS A 252 12.32 -8.39 6.24
CA LYS A 252 11.24 -8.85 7.12
C LYS A 252 10.40 -9.91 6.43
N LEU A 253 10.44 -11.16 6.92
CA LEU A 253 9.65 -12.26 6.37
C LEU A 253 8.16 -11.98 6.56
N MET A 254 7.40 -12.07 5.48
CA MET A 254 5.96 -11.96 5.46
C MET A 254 5.30 -13.34 5.54
N PRO A 255 4.02 -13.44 5.89
CA PRO A 255 3.30 -14.72 5.90
C PRO A 255 3.39 -15.44 4.54
N ILE A 256 3.79 -16.70 4.55
CA ILE A 256 3.94 -17.51 3.34
C ILE A 256 2.54 -17.84 2.80
N LYS A 257 2.30 -17.52 1.53
CA LYS A 257 1.08 -17.94 0.83
C LYS A 257 1.33 -19.24 0.08
N THR A 258 0.40 -20.18 0.22
CA THR A 258 0.50 -21.49 -0.40
C THR A 258 -0.80 -21.82 -1.11
N PHE A 259 -0.67 -22.35 -2.33
CA PHE A 259 -1.76 -22.79 -3.18
C PHE A 259 -1.50 -24.24 -3.60
N ASN A 260 -2.56 -25.01 -3.84
CA ASN A 260 -2.46 -26.39 -4.23
C ASN A 260 -3.16 -26.60 -5.59
N PHE A 261 -2.46 -27.22 -6.52
CA PHE A 261 -3.01 -27.63 -7.80
C PHE A 261 -3.08 -29.16 -7.85
N PRO A 262 -4.28 -29.76 -7.80
CA PRO A 262 -4.44 -31.21 -7.85
C PRO A 262 -4.30 -31.72 -9.28
N ILE A 263 -3.50 -32.76 -9.47
CA ILE A 263 -3.35 -33.48 -10.72
C ILE A 263 -3.92 -34.88 -10.52
N LYS A 264 -4.94 -35.26 -11.31
CA LYS A 264 -5.43 -36.61 -11.40
C LYS A 264 -4.65 -37.33 -12.51
N TYR A 265 -3.85 -38.29 -12.14
CA TYR A 265 -3.02 -39.04 -13.08
C TYR A 265 -3.29 -40.53 -12.95
N ASN A 266 -3.60 -41.18 -14.07
CA ASN A 266 -3.80 -42.61 -14.10
C ASN A 266 -2.43 -43.29 -14.26
N ILE A 267 -1.96 -43.92 -13.20
CA ILE A 267 -0.76 -44.74 -13.26
C ILE A 267 -1.19 -46.14 -13.61
N ASP A 268 -0.80 -46.58 -14.80
CA ASP A 268 -0.82 -47.98 -15.28
C ASP A 268 -1.92 -48.86 -14.69
N SER A 269 -3.13 -48.75 -15.23
CA SER A 269 -4.07 -49.83 -15.02
C SER A 269 -3.50 -51.07 -15.69
N LYS A 270 -3.47 -52.20 -14.98
CA LYS A 270 -3.13 -53.53 -15.56
C LYS A 270 -4.05 -53.91 -16.73
N PHE A 271 -5.12 -53.16 -16.97
CA PHE A 271 -6.09 -53.35 -18.04
C PHE A 271 -5.86 -52.35 -19.17
N GLN A 272 -5.38 -52.82 -20.31
CA GLN A 272 -5.06 -52.01 -21.50
C GLN A 272 -6.26 -51.17 -22.00
N PHE A 273 -7.50 -51.60 -21.83
CA PHE A 273 -8.69 -50.88 -22.28
C PHE A 273 -8.99 -49.62 -21.42
N LEU A 274 -8.55 -49.59 -20.15
CA LEU A 274 -8.68 -48.40 -19.27
C LEU A 274 -7.60 -47.36 -19.52
N LYS A 275 -6.49 -47.72 -20.19
CA LYS A 275 -5.43 -46.75 -20.57
C LYS A 275 -5.94 -45.68 -21.52
N ASN A 276 -6.88 -45.99 -22.39
CA ASN A 276 -7.38 -45.07 -23.41
C ASN A 276 -8.48 -44.11 -22.92
N VAL A 277 -9.06 -44.39 -21.75
CA VAL A 277 -10.25 -43.66 -21.28
C VAL A 277 -9.91 -42.57 -20.23
N SER A 278 -8.73 -42.61 -19.63
CA SER A 278 -8.45 -41.74 -18.45
C SER A 278 -7.04 -41.18 -18.34
N THR A 279 -6.21 -41.25 -19.37
CA THR A 279 -4.92 -40.55 -19.37
C THR A 279 -5.14 -39.07 -19.63
N LEU A 280 -5.09 -38.25 -18.57
CA LEU A 280 -4.85 -36.84 -18.76
C LEU A 280 -3.57 -36.70 -19.60
N ASN A 281 -3.72 -36.19 -20.80
CA ASN A 281 -2.59 -35.87 -21.64
C ASN A 281 -1.70 -34.90 -20.87
N ILE A 282 -0.40 -35.19 -20.74
CA ILE A 282 0.56 -34.33 -20.04
C ILE A 282 0.48 -32.88 -20.57
N ASN A 283 0.22 -32.67 -21.85
CA ASN A 283 0.02 -31.36 -22.43
C ASN A 283 -1.20 -30.63 -21.85
N SER A 284 -2.28 -31.36 -21.53
CA SER A 284 -3.43 -30.72 -20.84
C SER A 284 -3.09 -30.29 -19.42
N VAL A 285 -2.28 -31.10 -18.72
CA VAL A 285 -1.76 -30.72 -17.37
C VAL A 285 -0.88 -29.48 -17.46
N ASP A 286 0.00 -29.40 -18.46
CA ASP A 286 0.87 -28.24 -18.71
C ASP A 286 0.04 -26.96 -18.88
N ILE A 287 -0.97 -26.99 -19.74
CA ILE A 287 -1.85 -25.85 -20.00
C ILE A 287 -2.61 -25.44 -18.73
N MET A 288 -3.25 -26.41 -18.07
CA MET A 288 -4.03 -26.14 -16.85
C MET A 288 -3.16 -25.61 -15.70
N LEU A 289 -1.96 -26.17 -15.51
CA LEU A 289 -1.05 -25.69 -14.47
C LEU A 289 -0.54 -24.29 -14.79
N LYS A 290 -0.21 -23.97 -16.03
CA LYS A 290 0.23 -22.64 -16.45
C LYS A 290 -0.84 -21.58 -16.19
N GLU A 291 -2.10 -21.88 -16.53
CA GLU A 291 -3.23 -20.98 -16.22
C GLU A 291 -3.44 -20.84 -14.72
N HIS A 292 -3.29 -21.91 -13.96
CA HIS A 292 -3.40 -21.85 -12.51
C HIS A 292 -2.25 -21.03 -11.90
N LEU A 293 -1.01 -21.22 -12.35
CA LEU A 293 0.15 -20.42 -11.93
C LEU A 293 -0.10 -18.93 -12.18
N LYS A 294 -0.64 -18.58 -13.35
CA LYS A 294 -1.01 -17.21 -13.69
C LYS A 294 -2.08 -16.65 -12.73
N THR A 295 -3.13 -17.42 -12.48
CA THR A 295 -4.23 -17.02 -11.58
C THR A 295 -3.73 -16.78 -10.15
N VAL A 296 -2.96 -17.73 -9.60
CA VAL A 296 -2.46 -17.58 -8.22
C VAL A 296 -1.43 -16.48 -8.09
N THR A 297 -0.61 -16.24 -9.13
CA THR A 297 0.35 -15.15 -9.17
C THR A 297 -0.35 -13.80 -9.18
N ASN A 298 -1.37 -13.62 -10.02
CA ASN A 298 -2.15 -12.39 -10.05
C ASN A 298 -2.83 -12.13 -8.70
N SER A 299 -3.50 -13.14 -8.12
CA SER A 299 -4.13 -13.01 -6.80
C SER A 299 -3.13 -12.70 -5.69
N PHE A 300 -1.90 -13.22 -5.79
CA PHE A 300 -0.84 -12.90 -4.86
C PHE A 300 -0.43 -11.43 -4.95
N PHE A 301 -0.26 -10.89 -6.16
CA PHE A 301 0.11 -9.49 -6.35
C PHE A 301 -1.02 -8.52 -6.03
N GLU A 302 -2.27 -8.88 -6.31
CA GLU A 302 -3.43 -8.09 -5.87
C GLU A 302 -3.42 -7.84 -4.37
N ASP A 303 -3.07 -8.84 -3.57
CA ASP A 303 -2.90 -8.66 -2.12
C ASP A 303 -1.74 -7.71 -1.76
N LEU A 304 -0.65 -7.70 -2.55
CA LEU A 304 0.48 -6.81 -2.31
C LEU A 304 0.16 -5.36 -2.68
N TYR A 305 -0.61 -5.14 -3.76
CA TYR A 305 -1.07 -3.79 -4.13
C TYR A 305 -1.89 -3.13 -3.03
N CYS A 306 -2.68 -3.93 -2.30
CA CYS A 306 -3.52 -3.43 -1.22
C CYS A 306 -2.78 -3.17 0.09
N ARG A 307 -1.50 -3.47 0.16
CA ARG A 307 -0.70 -3.19 1.36
C ARG A 307 -0.19 -1.76 1.31
N PRO A 308 -0.21 -1.06 2.45
CA PRO A 308 0.35 0.28 2.51
C PRO A 308 1.84 0.26 2.16
N LEU A 309 2.29 1.34 1.53
CA LEU A 309 3.70 1.56 1.29
C LEU A 309 4.35 1.93 2.63
N GLU A 310 5.31 1.14 3.08
CA GLU A 310 6.03 1.36 4.34
C GLU A 310 7.51 1.53 4.07
N GLY A 311 8.11 2.50 4.74
CA GLY A 311 9.55 2.73 4.71
C GLY A 311 10.12 3.01 6.09
N LYS A 312 11.44 2.87 6.22
CA LYS A 312 12.16 3.17 7.45
C LYS A 312 12.63 4.61 7.44
N LEU A 313 12.37 5.30 8.54
CA LEU A 313 12.82 6.67 8.75
C LEU A 313 14.28 6.68 9.21
N SER A 314 15.03 7.66 8.75
CA SER A 314 16.41 7.92 9.16
C SER A 314 16.60 9.42 9.36
N LEU A 315 17.24 9.79 10.47
CA LEU A 315 17.61 11.17 10.73
C LEU A 315 19.07 11.40 10.33
N LEU A 316 19.29 12.12 9.23
CA LEU A 316 20.62 12.44 8.70
C LEU A 316 20.82 13.97 8.69
N ASN A 317 21.85 14.44 9.38
CA ASN A 317 22.18 15.87 9.43
C ASN A 317 21.02 16.80 9.85
N GLY A 318 20.12 16.30 10.72
CA GLY A 318 18.94 17.05 11.14
C GLY A 318 17.75 16.99 10.16
N GLU A 319 17.87 16.26 9.05
CA GLU A 319 16.80 16.06 8.09
C GLU A 319 16.22 14.64 8.22
N LEU A 320 14.89 14.57 8.26
CA LEU A 320 14.17 13.29 8.30
C LEU A 320 13.98 12.77 6.88
N THR A 321 14.53 11.59 6.61
CA THR A 321 14.47 10.92 5.32
C THR A 321 13.80 9.56 5.45
N VAL A 322 13.27 9.06 4.34
CA VAL A 322 12.73 7.71 4.21
C VAL A 322 13.38 7.02 3.02
N ASP A 323 13.62 5.73 3.12
CA ASP A 323 14.19 4.87 2.07
C ASP A 323 13.16 4.49 0.99
N LEU A 324 12.31 5.43 0.62
CA LEU A 324 11.26 5.32 -0.39
C LEU A 324 11.31 6.51 -1.34
N GLY A 325 11.03 6.26 -2.61
CA GLY A 325 10.96 7.30 -3.61
C GLY A 325 9.90 7.03 -4.69
N SER A 326 10.02 7.75 -5.79
CA SER A 326 9.12 7.64 -6.93
C SER A 326 9.13 6.23 -7.55
N LYS A 327 10.26 5.51 -7.50
CA LYS A 327 10.35 4.13 -7.98
C LYS A 327 9.51 3.14 -7.18
N GLN A 328 9.29 3.40 -5.90
CA GLN A 328 8.41 2.61 -5.04
C GLN A 328 6.95 3.08 -5.08
N GLY A 329 6.67 4.13 -5.86
CA GLY A 329 5.32 4.67 -6.03
C GLY A 329 4.94 5.75 -5.03
N LEU A 330 5.91 6.32 -4.29
CA LEU A 330 5.65 7.49 -3.44
C LEU A 330 5.33 8.70 -4.31
N LYS A 331 4.29 9.45 -3.94
CA LYS A 331 3.79 10.62 -4.67
C LYS A 331 3.90 11.88 -3.83
N GLU A 332 4.01 13.01 -4.49
CA GLU A 332 3.95 14.32 -3.83
C GLU A 332 2.65 14.47 -3.03
N LYS A 333 2.76 15.10 -1.87
CA LYS A 333 1.65 15.33 -0.94
C LYS A 333 1.02 14.07 -0.34
N GLN A 334 1.56 12.89 -0.60
CA GLN A 334 1.12 11.68 0.07
C GLN A 334 1.44 11.77 1.56
N ILE A 335 0.50 11.29 2.38
CA ILE A 335 0.58 11.40 3.84
C ILE A 335 1.19 10.12 4.39
N GLY A 336 2.25 10.27 5.17
CA GLY A 336 2.85 9.21 5.96
C GLY A 336 2.40 9.26 7.41
N LEU A 337 2.14 8.11 8.00
CA LEU A 337 1.72 7.95 9.39
C LEU A 337 2.76 7.13 10.15
N VAL A 338 3.25 7.68 11.26
CA VAL A 338 4.08 6.95 12.22
C VAL A 338 3.25 6.66 13.44
N ARG A 339 2.97 5.39 13.69
CA ARG A 339 2.08 4.93 14.77
C ARG A 339 2.87 4.51 16.00
N GLY A 340 2.20 4.47 17.14
CA GLY A 340 2.77 3.93 18.39
C GLY A 340 3.66 4.88 19.16
N ILE A 341 3.73 6.15 18.76
CA ILE A 341 4.47 7.17 19.49
C ILE A 341 3.55 7.78 20.54
N LYS A 342 3.94 7.70 21.80
CA LYS A 342 3.27 8.43 22.89
C LYS A 342 3.80 9.86 22.93
N ILE A 343 3.07 10.80 22.34
CA ILE A 343 3.37 12.22 22.48
C ILE A 343 2.85 12.67 23.85
N LYS A 344 3.76 13.09 24.73
CA LYS A 344 3.39 13.69 26.02
C LYS A 344 2.48 14.89 25.75
N ASN A 345 1.34 14.96 26.42
CA ASN A 345 0.32 16.02 26.30
C ASN A 345 -0.51 16.01 24.99
N SER A 346 -0.55 14.92 24.25
CA SER A 346 -1.51 14.79 23.15
C SER A 346 -2.94 14.61 23.70
N MET A 347 -3.87 15.44 23.22
CA MET A 347 -5.31 15.27 23.48
C MET A 347 -5.91 14.10 22.68
N LEU A 348 -5.14 13.52 21.77
CA LEU A 348 -5.58 12.41 20.91
C LEU A 348 -5.25 11.08 21.55
N SER A 349 -6.24 10.21 21.69
CA SER A 349 -6.09 8.88 22.28
C SER A 349 -5.25 7.92 21.43
N ASN A 350 -5.20 8.14 20.11
CA ASN A 350 -4.39 7.39 19.15
C ASN A 350 -3.43 8.35 18.44
N SER A 351 -2.36 8.76 19.17
CA SER A 351 -1.37 9.67 18.59
C SER A 351 -0.56 8.96 17.50
N ALA A 352 -0.78 9.37 16.26
CA ALA A 352 0.11 9.12 15.15
C ALA A 352 0.79 10.44 14.78
N VAL A 353 2.07 10.39 14.41
CA VAL A 353 2.73 11.54 13.81
C VAL A 353 2.47 11.51 12.32
N VAL A 354 1.90 12.59 11.80
CA VAL A 354 1.68 12.78 10.37
C VAL A 354 2.90 13.41 9.74
N LEU A 355 3.39 12.79 8.69
CA LEU A 355 4.48 13.27 7.87
C LEU A 355 3.98 13.56 6.45
N HIS A 356 4.59 14.52 5.79
CA HIS A 356 4.39 14.77 4.36
C HIS A 356 5.74 14.85 3.64
N ALA A 357 5.76 14.46 2.37
CA ALA A 357 6.96 14.52 1.56
C ALA A 357 7.24 16.00 1.19
N GLU A 358 8.43 16.49 1.57
CA GLU A 358 8.95 17.80 1.16
C GLU A 358 9.56 17.70 -0.24
N SER A 359 10.34 16.64 -0.47
CA SER A 359 10.90 16.33 -1.78
C SER A 359 10.95 14.81 -1.99
N ILE A 360 10.74 14.39 -3.23
CA ILE A 360 10.74 12.98 -3.62
C ILE A 360 11.87 12.73 -4.60
N GLY A 361 12.81 11.89 -4.20
CA GLY A 361 13.85 11.36 -5.08
C GLY A 361 13.44 10.03 -5.72
N GLU A 362 14.35 9.38 -6.44
CA GLU A 362 14.08 8.08 -7.05
C GLU A 362 13.87 6.97 -6.02
N ASN A 363 14.72 6.89 -5.00
CA ASN A 363 14.73 5.84 -3.98
C ASN A 363 14.66 6.36 -2.55
N ASN A 364 14.85 7.67 -2.34
CA ASN A 364 14.81 8.31 -1.03
C ASN A 364 13.98 9.57 -1.12
N SER A 365 13.33 9.93 -0.02
CA SER A 365 12.53 11.17 0.05
C SER A 365 12.75 11.84 1.39
N LYS A 366 12.66 13.18 1.39
CA LYS A 366 12.71 14.00 2.59
C LYS A 366 11.30 14.25 3.10
N LEU A 367 11.11 14.07 4.39
CA LEU A 367 9.82 14.18 5.06
C LEU A 367 9.85 15.29 6.12
N LEU A 368 8.71 15.94 6.28
CA LEU A 368 8.49 16.89 7.34
C LEU A 368 7.26 16.51 8.17
N PRO A 369 7.31 16.66 9.50
CA PRO A 369 6.13 16.48 10.32
C PRO A 369 5.12 17.61 10.08
N LEU A 370 3.84 17.29 10.13
CA LEU A 370 2.77 18.28 10.06
C LEU A 370 2.83 19.22 11.26
N ASN A 371 3.17 18.69 12.43
CA ASN A 371 3.29 19.42 13.68
C ASN A 371 4.76 19.68 13.98
N ASP A 372 5.16 20.98 13.92
CA ASP A 372 6.55 21.42 14.13
C ASP A 372 7.07 21.15 15.56
N ASN A 373 6.18 20.86 16.52
CA ASN A 373 6.56 20.54 17.90
C ASN A 373 7.07 19.09 18.07
N VAL A 374 7.00 18.27 17.03
CA VAL A 374 7.51 16.91 17.07
C VAL A 374 9.03 16.93 16.99
N LYS A 375 9.69 16.34 17.99
CA LYS A 375 11.14 16.17 17.96
C LYS A 375 11.50 15.08 16.96
N LEU A 376 12.35 15.41 15.99
CA LEU A 376 12.72 14.46 14.91
C LEU A 376 13.47 13.24 15.44
N ASP A 377 14.24 13.40 16.53
CA ASP A 377 15.02 12.30 17.12
C ASP A 377 14.16 11.09 17.52
N ILE A 378 12.90 11.33 17.92
CA ILE A 378 11.99 10.24 18.31
C ILE A 378 11.46 9.45 17.11
N LEU A 379 11.63 9.96 15.89
CA LEU A 379 11.16 9.35 14.65
C LEU A 379 12.25 8.49 13.99
N ASP A 380 13.51 8.65 14.42
CA ASP A 380 14.61 7.88 13.84
C ASP A 380 14.41 6.37 14.01
N ASN A 381 14.70 5.60 12.97
CA ASN A 381 14.54 4.15 12.90
C ASN A 381 13.08 3.62 13.02
N LEU A 382 12.07 4.50 13.03
CA LEU A 382 10.67 4.08 13.01
C LEU A 382 10.19 3.79 11.59
N ILE A 383 9.07 3.09 11.51
CA ILE A 383 8.40 2.79 10.25
C ILE A 383 7.33 3.84 10.00
N VAL A 384 7.37 4.45 8.83
CA VAL A 384 6.29 5.28 8.30
C VAL A 384 5.46 4.48 7.32
N GLU A 385 4.15 4.56 7.45
CA GLU A 385 3.15 3.91 6.61
C GLU A 385 2.46 5.00 5.77
N PHE A 386 2.63 4.95 4.44
CA PHE A 386 2.00 5.90 3.53
C PHE A 386 0.60 5.43 3.16
N VAL A 387 -0.32 6.37 3.19
CA VAL A 387 -1.74 6.11 2.95
C VAL A 387 -2.14 6.76 1.65
N GLU A 388 -2.90 6.03 0.83
CA GLU A 388 -3.42 6.48 -0.46
C GLU A 388 -4.75 7.23 -0.33
#